data_213f4560a9a6c8d3da2ecac445501168
#
_entry.id   213f4560a9a6c8d3da2ecac445501168
#
_cell.length_a   1.000
_cell.length_b   1.000
_cell.length_c   1.000
_cell.angle_alpha   90.00
_cell.angle_beta   90.00
_cell.angle_gamma   90.00
#
_symmetry.space_group_name_H-M   'P 1'
#
loop_
_entity.id
_entity.type
_entity.pdbx_description
1 polymer ?
#
loop_
_entity_poly.entity_id
_entity_poly.type
_entity_poly.pdbx_seq_one_letter_code
_entity_poly.pdbx_strand_id
1 'polypeptide(L)'
;MATADHFANAGLRIAQEVIWEKQNGTGFHNDRFKRVHELAVQFYPAETAWRDIYNDVQTTPDATARTVRRKQRPPHTGQIDAGHYISHDGGPRLMRSVIYLRNCHGRAIHPTEKPSALLEILIRTSCPEGGLVGDWFAGSGAAGEACRLSGRSYLGCEIDADMADLARARIATVLPFHDGAPS
;
A
#
# COMPACT_ATOMS: atom_id res chain seq x y z
N MET A 1 14.00 6.77 -10.96
CA MET A 1 13.67 7.10 -12.37
C MET A 1 13.83 5.89 -13.29
N ALA A 2 14.96 5.20 -13.38
CA ALA A 2 15.10 4.04 -14.28
C ALA A 2 14.03 2.94 -14.15
N THR A 3 13.57 2.64 -12.94
CA THR A 3 12.53 1.63 -12.70
C THR A 3 11.18 2.03 -13.29
N ALA A 4 10.79 3.30 -13.18
CA ALA A 4 9.52 3.79 -13.72
C ALA A 4 9.49 3.70 -15.25
N ASP A 5 10.63 3.97 -15.92
CA ASP A 5 10.75 3.87 -17.36
C ASP A 5 10.62 2.41 -17.86
N HIS A 6 11.17 1.44 -17.11
CA HIS A 6 10.99 0.03 -17.43
C HIS A 6 9.52 -0.41 -17.36
N PHE A 7 8.79 0.00 -16.31
CA PHE A 7 7.36 -0.30 -16.21
C PHE A 7 6.53 0.41 -17.28
N ALA A 8 6.87 1.65 -17.63
CA ALA A 8 6.20 2.36 -18.72
C ALA A 8 6.42 1.64 -20.07
N ASN A 9 7.65 1.17 -20.34
CA ASN A 9 7.98 0.39 -21.52
C ASN A 9 7.29 -0.98 -21.55
N ALA A 10 6.93 -1.52 -20.39
CA ALA A 10 6.13 -2.74 -20.25
C ALA A 10 4.61 -2.50 -20.36
N GLY A 11 4.17 -1.32 -20.78
CA GLY A 11 2.78 -0.98 -20.97
C GLY A 11 2.03 -0.63 -19.67
N LEU A 12 2.73 -0.15 -18.66
CA LEU A 12 2.14 0.27 -17.39
C LEU A 12 2.22 1.79 -17.22
N ARG A 13 1.25 2.35 -16.51
CA ARG A 13 1.22 3.76 -16.08
C ARG A 13 1.29 3.87 -14.57
N ILE A 14 1.92 4.93 -14.08
CA ILE A 14 1.90 5.29 -12.66
C ILE A 14 0.53 5.89 -12.33
N ALA A 15 -0.11 5.35 -11.30
CA ALA A 15 -1.32 5.90 -10.70
C ALA A 15 -0.97 6.87 -9.57
N GLN A 16 -0.19 6.41 -8.62
CA GLN A 16 0.18 7.20 -7.44
C GLN A 16 1.46 6.67 -6.78
N GLU A 17 2.05 7.51 -5.95
CA GLU A 17 3.15 7.17 -5.07
C GLU A 17 2.67 7.20 -3.62
N VAL A 18 3.06 6.18 -2.85
CA VAL A 18 2.82 6.09 -1.41
C VAL A 18 4.16 6.06 -0.71
N ILE A 19 4.34 6.91 0.28
CA ILE A 19 5.55 7.00 1.08
C ILE A 19 5.32 6.25 2.39
N TRP A 20 6.09 5.21 2.62
CA TRP A 20 6.18 4.61 3.94
C TRP A 20 7.24 5.35 4.75
N GLU A 21 6.81 6.11 5.76
CA GLU A 21 7.67 6.78 6.73
C GLU A 21 7.98 5.84 7.90
N LYS A 22 9.27 5.68 8.21
CA LYS A 22 9.78 4.79 9.28
C LYS A 22 10.20 5.61 10.50
N GLN A 23 10.18 4.99 11.68
CA GLN A 23 10.67 5.64 12.89
C GLN A 23 12.18 5.86 12.87
N ASN A 24 12.94 5.03 12.12
CA ASN A 24 14.40 5.08 12.04
C ASN A 24 14.85 5.26 10.60
N GLY A 25 15.84 6.11 10.39
CA GLY A 25 16.53 6.21 9.11
C GLY A 25 17.63 5.17 8.97
N THR A 26 18.04 4.94 7.73
CA THR A 26 19.21 4.15 7.37
C THR A 26 20.40 5.07 7.09
N GLY A 27 21.59 4.61 7.46
CA GLY A 27 22.85 5.30 7.21
C GLY A 27 23.35 6.13 8.40
N PHE A 28 24.67 6.15 8.54
CA PHE A 28 25.40 6.89 9.58
C PHE A 28 26.15 8.10 9.00
N HIS A 29 25.63 8.66 7.91
CA HIS A 29 26.24 9.83 7.26
C HIS A 29 25.89 11.11 8.00
N ASN A 30 26.86 12.02 8.12
CA ASN A 30 26.69 13.32 8.74
C ASN A 30 26.61 14.47 7.70
N ASP A 31 26.75 14.15 6.42
CA ASP A 31 26.87 15.08 5.30
C ASP A 31 25.60 15.16 4.43
N ARG A 32 24.53 14.45 4.81
CA ARG A 32 23.29 14.39 4.05
C ARG A 32 22.08 14.09 4.93
N PHE A 33 20.90 14.34 4.40
CA PHE A 33 19.65 14.02 5.09
C PHE A 33 19.53 12.52 5.36
N LYS A 34 19.05 12.18 6.56
CA LYS A 34 18.78 10.80 6.96
C LYS A 34 17.56 10.28 6.21
N ARG A 35 17.72 9.19 5.47
CA ARG A 35 16.62 8.57 4.74
C ARG A 35 15.73 7.78 5.69
N VAL A 36 14.53 8.29 5.96
CA VAL A 36 13.54 7.72 6.88
C VAL A 36 12.33 7.13 6.17
N HIS A 37 12.38 6.96 4.85
CA HIS A 37 11.23 6.51 4.08
C HIS A 37 11.60 5.54 2.96
N GLU A 38 10.58 4.80 2.50
CA GLU A 38 10.59 4.03 1.25
C GLU A 38 9.37 4.41 0.41
N LEU A 39 9.49 4.21 -0.90
CA LEU A 39 8.42 4.48 -1.85
C LEU A 39 7.75 3.16 -2.26
N ALA A 40 6.43 3.16 -2.27
CA ALA A 40 5.62 2.19 -2.99
C ALA A 40 4.94 2.92 -4.15
N VAL A 41 5.07 2.39 -5.35
CA VAL A 41 4.48 2.99 -6.56
C VAL A 41 3.39 2.06 -7.07
N GLN A 42 2.18 2.59 -7.22
CA GLN A 42 1.09 1.86 -7.84
C GLN A 42 1.13 2.06 -9.35
N PHE A 43 1.13 0.96 -10.07
CA PHE A 43 1.04 0.93 -11.52
C PHE A 43 -0.29 0.30 -11.96
N TYR A 44 -0.73 0.62 -13.17
CA TYR A 44 -1.90 0.00 -13.81
C TYR A 44 -1.66 -0.13 -15.33
N PRO A 45 -2.38 -1.02 -16.05
CA PRO A 45 -2.24 -1.19 -17.48
C PRO A 45 -2.52 0.11 -18.24
N ALA A 46 -1.62 0.50 -19.16
CA ALA A 46 -1.70 1.76 -19.87
C ALA A 46 -2.92 1.87 -20.79
N GLU A 47 -3.44 0.75 -21.26
CA GLU A 47 -4.61 0.63 -22.11
C GLU A 47 -5.95 0.70 -21.36
N THR A 48 -5.92 0.57 -20.03
CA THR A 48 -7.13 0.60 -19.20
C THR A 48 -7.36 2.00 -18.66
N ALA A 49 -8.59 2.50 -18.71
CA ALA A 49 -8.91 3.78 -18.10
C ALA A 49 -8.87 3.65 -16.58
N TRP A 50 -8.33 4.66 -15.88
CA TRP A 50 -8.20 4.63 -14.42
C TRP A 50 -9.50 4.34 -13.68
N ARG A 51 -10.64 4.85 -14.16
CA ARG A 51 -11.97 4.61 -13.58
C ARG A 51 -12.41 3.13 -13.60
N ASP A 52 -11.78 2.32 -14.45
CA ASP A 52 -12.10 0.91 -14.63
C ASP A 52 -11.12 0.00 -13.85
N ILE A 53 -10.14 0.62 -13.15
CA ILE A 53 -9.19 -0.06 -12.27
C ILE A 53 -9.79 -0.14 -10.86
N TYR A 54 -9.77 -1.34 -10.27
CA TYR A 54 -10.09 -1.46 -8.85
C TYR A 54 -9.12 -0.62 -8.02
N ASN A 55 -9.65 0.28 -7.23
CA ASN A 55 -8.87 1.13 -6.33
C ASN A 55 -9.75 1.57 -5.14
N ASP A 56 -9.58 0.89 -4.02
CA ASP A 56 -10.30 1.16 -2.77
C ASP A 56 -9.36 1.80 -1.75
N VAL A 57 -9.23 3.13 -1.81
CA VAL A 57 -8.35 3.87 -0.89
C VAL A 57 -8.91 3.80 0.52
N GLN A 58 -8.13 3.25 1.44
CA GLN A 58 -8.50 3.09 2.83
C GLN A 58 -8.74 4.44 3.52
N THR A 59 -9.53 4.43 4.59
CA THR A 59 -9.85 5.64 5.36
C THR A 59 -9.32 5.56 6.79
N THR A 60 -9.13 6.72 7.40
CA THR A 60 -8.81 6.87 8.83
C THR A 60 -9.94 7.61 9.53
N PRO A 61 -10.27 7.28 10.81
CA PRO A 61 -11.38 7.90 11.53
C PRO A 61 -10.94 9.19 12.25
N ASP A 62 -10.22 10.06 11.53
CA ASP A 62 -9.63 11.28 12.09
C ASP A 62 -9.98 12.54 11.30
N ALA A 63 -11.09 12.55 10.60
CA ALA A 63 -11.58 13.74 9.95
C ALA A 63 -11.88 14.83 10.99
N THR A 64 -11.62 16.06 10.63
CA THR A 64 -12.07 17.25 11.38
C THR A 64 -13.29 17.85 10.70
N ALA A 65 -14.21 18.40 11.50
CA ALA A 65 -15.41 19.05 10.98
C ALA A 65 -15.03 20.25 10.10
N ARG A 66 -15.39 20.18 8.84
CA ARG A 66 -15.20 21.32 7.92
C ARG A 66 -16.12 21.23 6.71
N THR A 67 -16.51 22.37 6.21
CA THR A 67 -17.16 22.50 4.91
C THR A 67 -16.14 23.03 3.92
N VAL A 68 -15.87 22.26 2.86
CA VAL A 68 -14.97 22.68 1.79
C VAL A 68 -15.78 22.93 0.54
N ARG A 69 -15.62 24.12 -0.02
CA ARG A 69 -16.17 24.50 -1.33
C ARG A 69 -14.98 24.74 -2.27
N ARG A 70 -14.89 23.95 -3.30
CA ARG A 70 -13.86 24.10 -4.32
C ARG A 70 -14.44 24.76 -5.56
N LYS A 71 -13.83 25.86 -5.98
CA LYS A 71 -14.13 26.49 -7.27
C LYS A 71 -13.48 25.67 -8.38
N GLN A 72 -14.08 25.69 -9.57
CA GLN A 72 -13.48 25.15 -10.77
C GLN A 72 -12.09 25.77 -10.99
N ARG A 73 -11.12 24.94 -11.34
CA ARG A 73 -9.76 25.42 -11.67
C ARG A 73 -9.62 25.70 -13.15
N PRO A 74 -8.80 26.71 -13.52
CA PRO A 74 -8.43 26.93 -14.90
C PRO A 74 -7.72 25.72 -15.54
N PRO A 75 -7.87 25.48 -16.85
CA PRO A 75 -7.29 24.31 -17.51
C PRO A 75 -5.77 24.14 -17.32
N HIS A 76 -5.01 25.23 -17.28
CA HIS A 76 -3.56 25.20 -17.09
C HIS A 76 -3.07 24.74 -15.69
N THR A 77 -3.97 24.66 -14.72
CA THR A 77 -3.67 24.15 -13.37
C THR A 77 -4.20 22.74 -13.13
N GLY A 78 -4.60 22.04 -14.19
CA GLY A 78 -5.32 20.77 -14.17
C GLY A 78 -6.82 21.00 -14.02
N GLN A 79 -7.61 20.37 -14.89
CA GLN A 79 -9.05 20.50 -14.89
C GLN A 79 -9.62 19.77 -13.66
N ILE A 80 -10.13 20.55 -12.73
CA ILE A 80 -10.83 20.04 -11.55
C ILE A 80 -12.17 20.76 -11.47
N ASP A 81 -13.25 20.01 -11.51
CA ASP A 81 -14.59 20.54 -11.42
C ASP A 81 -14.88 21.17 -10.04
N ALA A 82 -15.84 22.09 -10.03
CA ALA A 82 -16.36 22.63 -8.79
C ALA A 82 -16.98 21.51 -7.94
N GLY A 83 -16.83 21.59 -6.64
CA GLY A 83 -17.38 20.59 -5.74
C GLY A 83 -17.42 21.09 -4.31
N HIS A 84 -18.22 20.43 -3.50
CA HIS A 84 -18.22 20.66 -2.06
C HIS A 84 -18.28 19.33 -1.32
N TYR A 85 -17.71 19.29 -0.13
CA TYR A 85 -17.92 18.20 0.81
C TYR A 85 -17.99 18.73 2.24
N ILE A 86 -18.65 17.98 3.08
CA ILE A 86 -18.77 18.24 4.52
C ILE A 86 -18.13 17.05 5.21
N SER A 87 -17.22 17.31 6.14
CA SER A 87 -16.70 16.31 7.06
C SER A 87 -17.14 16.59 8.48
N HIS A 88 -17.18 15.55 9.30
CA HIS A 88 -17.53 15.61 10.73
C HIS A 88 -16.35 15.13 11.55
N ASP A 89 -16.23 15.64 12.79
CA ASP A 89 -15.17 15.20 13.70
C ASP A 89 -15.25 13.71 13.94
N GLY A 90 -14.07 13.03 13.84
CA GLY A 90 -13.97 11.57 13.97
C GLY A 90 -14.57 10.76 12.82
N GLY A 91 -15.07 11.43 11.77
CA GLY A 91 -15.58 10.75 10.57
C GLY A 91 -14.47 10.16 9.70
N PRO A 92 -14.85 9.43 8.63
CA PRO A 92 -13.87 8.86 7.71
C PRO A 92 -13.17 9.95 6.90
N ARG A 93 -11.84 9.81 6.76
CA ARG A 93 -11.00 10.61 5.89
C ARG A 93 -10.14 9.69 5.04
N LEU A 94 -9.99 9.98 3.75
CA LEU A 94 -9.06 9.24 2.91
C LEU A 94 -7.67 9.22 3.54
N MET A 95 -7.08 8.04 3.61
CA MET A 95 -5.72 7.86 4.11
C MET A 95 -4.74 8.70 3.29
N ARG A 96 -3.76 9.25 3.97
CA ARG A 96 -2.74 10.09 3.31
C ARG A 96 -1.73 9.21 2.58
N SER A 97 -1.15 9.75 1.51
CA SER A 97 -0.08 9.07 0.76
C SER A 97 1.25 8.96 1.53
N VAL A 98 1.39 9.63 2.68
CA VAL A 98 2.50 9.43 3.63
C VAL A 98 1.96 8.65 4.81
N ILE A 99 2.42 7.40 4.96
CA ILE A 99 1.96 6.46 5.97
C ILE A 99 3.11 6.22 6.95
N TYR A 100 2.93 6.66 8.19
CA TYR A 100 3.89 6.36 9.25
C TYR A 100 3.60 4.98 9.86
N LEU A 101 4.55 4.07 9.73
CA LEU A 101 4.53 2.75 10.38
C LEU A 101 5.93 2.36 10.83
N ARG A 102 6.03 1.80 12.02
CA ARG A 102 7.31 1.29 12.52
C ARG A 102 7.78 0.13 11.65
N ASN A 103 9.09 0.09 11.35
CA ASN A 103 9.68 -1.05 10.68
C ASN A 103 9.72 -2.28 11.62
N CYS A 104 10.03 -3.44 11.07
CA CYS A 104 10.10 -4.72 11.79
C CYS A 104 11.42 -4.90 12.57
N HIS A 105 12.20 -3.84 12.79
CA HIS A 105 13.52 -3.92 13.43
C HIS A 105 13.47 -4.69 14.76
N GLY A 106 14.37 -5.67 14.91
CA GLY A 106 14.46 -6.56 16.08
C GLY A 106 13.46 -7.71 16.08
N ARG A 107 12.50 -7.76 15.14
CA ARG A 107 11.51 -8.85 15.01
C ARG A 107 11.42 -9.39 13.58
N ALA A 108 12.15 -8.79 12.64
CA ALA A 108 12.13 -9.19 11.24
C ALA A 108 12.76 -10.58 11.05
N ILE A 109 12.11 -11.43 10.27
CA ILE A 109 12.63 -12.71 9.81
C ILE A 109 13.59 -12.48 8.64
N HIS A 110 13.34 -11.44 7.83
CA HIS A 110 14.15 -11.07 6.68
C HIS A 110 14.68 -9.64 6.82
N PRO A 111 15.95 -9.35 6.41
CA PRO A 111 16.58 -8.03 6.60
C PRO A 111 15.80 -6.84 6.00
N THR A 112 15.07 -7.07 4.91
CA THR A 112 14.28 -6.04 4.20
C THR A 112 12.79 -6.19 4.41
N GLU A 113 12.35 -6.87 5.47
CA GLU A 113 10.95 -7.14 5.76
C GLU A 113 10.12 -5.86 5.89
N LYS A 114 8.98 -5.86 5.22
CA LYS A 114 7.99 -4.80 5.31
C LYS A 114 6.95 -5.15 6.38
N PRO A 115 6.43 -4.17 7.13
CA PRO A 115 5.34 -4.42 8.05
C PRO A 115 4.10 -4.95 7.34
N SER A 116 3.51 -6.05 7.84
CA SER A 116 2.28 -6.62 7.27
C SER A 116 1.15 -5.60 7.20
N ALA A 117 1.06 -4.70 8.19
CA ALA A 117 0.06 -3.62 8.22
C ALA A 117 0.22 -2.64 7.03
N LEU A 118 1.45 -2.35 6.58
CA LEU A 118 1.66 -1.57 5.37
C LEU A 118 1.16 -2.30 4.14
N LEU A 119 1.55 -3.59 4.03
CA LEU A 119 1.18 -4.42 2.89
C LEU A 119 -0.33 -4.65 2.83
N GLU A 120 -0.99 -4.80 3.97
CA GLU A 120 -2.45 -4.90 4.05
C GLU A 120 -3.14 -3.66 3.48
N ILE A 121 -2.68 -2.45 3.83
CA ILE A 121 -3.21 -1.19 3.27
C ILE A 121 -3.06 -1.17 1.74
N LEU A 122 -1.88 -1.49 1.22
CA LEU A 122 -1.61 -1.48 -0.22
C LEU A 122 -2.41 -2.56 -0.97
N ILE A 123 -2.52 -3.76 -0.38
CA ILE A 123 -3.26 -4.88 -0.96
C ILE A 123 -4.76 -4.56 -1.00
N ARG A 124 -5.35 -4.10 0.10
CA ARG A 124 -6.77 -3.71 0.14
C ARG A 124 -7.08 -2.62 -0.88
N THR A 125 -6.16 -1.66 -1.04
CA THR A 125 -6.33 -0.59 -2.02
C THR A 125 -6.34 -1.11 -3.46
N SER A 126 -5.53 -2.12 -3.80
CA SER A 126 -5.25 -2.50 -5.19
C SER A 126 -5.84 -3.86 -5.60
N CYS A 127 -6.32 -4.66 -4.67
CA CYS A 127 -6.86 -5.99 -4.92
C CYS A 127 -8.21 -6.17 -4.22
N PRO A 128 -9.27 -6.52 -4.94
CA PRO A 128 -10.58 -6.79 -4.35
C PRO A 128 -10.52 -8.00 -3.41
N GLU A 129 -11.47 -8.08 -2.48
CA GLU A 129 -11.64 -9.25 -1.64
C GLU A 129 -11.87 -10.51 -2.49
N GLY A 130 -11.27 -11.63 -2.09
CA GLY A 130 -11.23 -12.86 -2.88
C GLY A 130 -10.27 -12.82 -4.08
N GLY A 131 -9.69 -11.67 -4.41
CA GLY A 131 -8.71 -11.52 -5.49
C GLY A 131 -7.39 -12.21 -5.20
N LEU A 132 -6.56 -12.39 -6.23
CA LEU A 132 -5.24 -13.02 -6.16
C LEU A 132 -4.13 -11.97 -6.17
N VAL A 133 -3.22 -12.06 -5.21
CA VAL A 133 -1.98 -11.27 -5.14
C VAL A 133 -0.80 -12.15 -5.50
N GLY A 134 -0.03 -11.73 -6.51
CA GLY A 134 1.24 -12.35 -6.89
C GLY A 134 2.42 -11.59 -6.30
N ASP A 135 3.38 -12.31 -5.70
CA ASP A 135 4.60 -11.74 -5.11
C ASP A 135 5.82 -12.52 -5.59
N TRP A 136 6.62 -11.91 -6.45
CA TRP A 136 7.79 -12.54 -7.07
C TRP A 136 9.02 -12.57 -6.17
N PHE A 137 8.98 -11.91 -5.01
CA PHE A 137 10.08 -11.81 -4.05
C PHE A 137 9.54 -11.93 -2.63
N ALA A 138 8.93 -13.08 -2.32
CA ALA A 138 8.13 -13.31 -1.12
C ALA A 138 8.88 -13.04 0.20
N GLY A 139 10.20 -13.30 0.24
CA GLY A 139 11.01 -13.10 1.43
C GLY A 139 10.40 -13.80 2.64
N SER A 140 10.14 -13.03 3.70
CA SER A 140 9.52 -13.53 4.94
C SER A 140 8.03 -13.88 4.84
N GLY A 141 7.39 -13.73 3.69
CA GLY A 141 5.96 -13.99 3.50
C GLY A 141 5.01 -12.94 4.10
N ALA A 142 5.51 -11.75 4.38
CA ALA A 142 4.70 -10.68 4.97
C ALA A 142 3.50 -10.27 4.10
N ALA A 143 3.65 -10.31 2.76
CA ALA A 143 2.54 -10.07 1.84
C ALA A 143 1.48 -11.19 1.89
N GLY A 144 1.91 -12.45 2.01
CA GLY A 144 1.01 -13.58 2.17
C GLY A 144 0.22 -13.52 3.49
N GLU A 145 0.87 -13.12 4.58
CA GLU A 145 0.19 -12.86 5.86
C GLU A 145 -0.86 -11.75 5.69
N ALA A 146 -0.51 -10.62 5.08
CA ALA A 146 -1.43 -9.52 4.83
C ALA A 146 -2.61 -9.93 3.95
N CYS A 147 -2.40 -10.79 2.95
CA CYS A 147 -3.45 -11.36 2.12
C CYS A 147 -4.44 -12.19 2.95
N ARG A 148 -3.94 -13.09 3.81
CA ARG A 148 -4.83 -13.89 4.68
C ARG A 148 -5.64 -13.05 5.64
N LEU A 149 -5.00 -12.02 6.25
CA LEU A 149 -5.68 -11.08 7.16
C LEU A 149 -6.77 -10.27 6.46
N SER A 150 -6.67 -10.10 5.15
CA SER A 150 -7.57 -9.24 4.37
C SER A 150 -8.47 -10.00 3.39
N GLY A 151 -8.54 -11.33 3.48
CA GLY A 151 -9.43 -12.14 2.63
C GLY A 151 -9.01 -12.22 1.15
N ARG A 152 -7.69 -12.12 0.86
CA ARG A 152 -7.14 -12.27 -0.50
C ARG A 152 -6.39 -13.58 -0.64
N SER A 153 -6.40 -14.14 -1.85
CA SER A 153 -5.54 -15.27 -2.22
C SER A 153 -4.11 -14.77 -2.48
N TYR A 154 -3.14 -15.64 -2.25
CA TYR A 154 -1.72 -15.29 -2.38
C TYR A 154 -0.96 -16.36 -3.17
N LEU A 155 -0.08 -15.91 -4.07
CA LEU A 155 0.89 -16.73 -4.78
C LEU A 155 2.26 -16.05 -4.66
N GLY A 156 3.21 -16.67 -3.97
CA GLY A 156 4.55 -16.13 -3.77
C GLY A 156 5.63 -17.00 -4.39
N CYS A 157 6.72 -16.36 -4.83
CA CYS A 157 7.96 -16.99 -5.24
C CYS A 157 9.10 -16.51 -4.35
N GLU A 158 9.93 -17.45 -3.89
CA GLU A 158 11.15 -17.17 -3.13
C GLU A 158 12.27 -18.12 -3.62
N ILE A 159 13.45 -17.58 -3.87
CA ILE A 159 14.58 -18.36 -4.38
C ILE A 159 15.31 -19.11 -3.27
N ASP A 160 15.31 -18.57 -2.05
CA ASP A 160 15.88 -19.20 -0.87
C ASP A 160 14.88 -20.18 -0.29
N ALA A 161 15.24 -21.48 -0.28
CA ALA A 161 14.33 -22.54 0.17
C ALA A 161 14.00 -22.44 1.66
N ASP A 162 14.97 -22.08 2.50
CA ASP A 162 14.79 -21.94 3.95
C ASP A 162 13.86 -20.77 4.24
N MET A 163 14.05 -19.65 3.52
CA MET A 163 13.18 -18.49 3.62
C MET A 163 11.76 -18.80 3.12
N ALA A 164 11.63 -19.57 2.04
CA ALA A 164 10.31 -20.01 1.53
C ALA A 164 9.56 -20.87 2.56
N ASP A 165 10.25 -21.73 3.30
CA ASP A 165 9.65 -22.55 4.36
C ASP A 165 9.22 -21.69 5.56
N LEU A 166 10.04 -20.72 5.96
CA LEU A 166 9.66 -19.74 6.98
C LEU A 166 8.44 -18.91 6.58
N ALA A 167 8.38 -18.48 5.32
CA ALA A 167 7.23 -17.76 4.78
C ALA A 167 5.96 -18.61 4.80
N ARG A 168 6.04 -19.87 4.38
CA ARG A 168 4.91 -20.83 4.44
C ARG A 168 4.41 -21.02 5.88
N ALA A 169 5.35 -21.23 6.81
CA ALA A 169 5.01 -21.39 8.23
C ALA A 169 4.32 -20.14 8.79
N ARG A 170 4.84 -18.95 8.49
CA ARG A 170 4.23 -17.67 8.89
C ARG A 170 2.81 -17.55 8.37
N ILE A 171 2.60 -17.73 7.07
CA ILE A 171 1.28 -17.61 6.45
C ILE A 171 0.29 -18.62 7.01
N ALA A 172 0.73 -19.86 7.30
CA ALA A 172 -0.11 -20.91 7.85
C ALA A 172 -0.61 -20.61 9.28
N THR A 173 0.14 -19.85 10.08
CA THR A 173 -0.22 -19.49 11.46
C THR A 173 -1.30 -18.42 11.53
N VAL A 174 -1.54 -17.68 10.46
CA VAL A 174 -2.55 -16.63 10.41
C VAL A 174 -3.94 -17.26 10.27
N LEU A 175 -4.84 -16.94 11.18
CA LEU A 175 -6.24 -17.36 11.06
C LEU A 175 -6.85 -16.69 9.82
N PRO A 176 -7.64 -17.44 9.02
CA PRO A 176 -8.33 -16.85 7.89
C PRO A 176 -9.23 -15.70 8.34
N PHE A 177 -9.30 -14.68 7.50
CA PHE A 177 -10.32 -13.65 7.65
C PHE A 177 -11.70 -14.33 7.61
N HIS A 178 -12.46 -14.19 8.68
CA HIS A 178 -13.85 -14.58 8.71
C HIS A 178 -14.68 -13.31 8.69
N ASP A 179 -15.47 -13.12 7.64
CA ASP A 179 -16.57 -12.17 7.70
C ASP A 179 -17.47 -12.61 8.87
N GLY A 180 -17.36 -11.86 9.97
CA GLY A 180 -18.32 -11.98 11.06
C GLY A 180 -19.67 -11.51 10.55
N ALA A 181 -20.43 -12.39 9.90
CA ALA A 181 -21.86 -12.15 9.73
C ALA A 181 -22.43 -12.03 11.15
N PRO A 182 -23.03 -10.89 11.52
CA PRO A 182 -23.79 -10.84 12.76
C PRO A 182 -24.96 -11.81 12.60
N SER A 183 -25.01 -12.79 13.49
CA SER A 183 -26.16 -13.68 13.70
C SER A 183 -27.40 -12.88 14.15
#